data_35a6cb5a66c9942d8e334289a8e52cf9
#
_entry.id   35a6cb5a66c9942d8e334289a8e52cf9
#
_cell.length_a   1.000
_cell.length_b   1.000
_cell.length_c   1.000
_cell.angle_alpha   90.00
_cell.angle_beta   90.00
_cell.angle_gamma   90.00
#
_symmetry.space_group_name_H-M   'P 1'
#
loop_
_entity.id
_entity.type
_entity.pdbx_description
1 polymer ?
#
loop_
_entity_poly.entity_id
_entity_poly.type
_entity_poly.pdbx_seq_one_letter_code
_entity_poly.pdbx_strand_id
1 'polypeptide(L)'
;LLAEVKPERASEVLKIPPAEFHLPHPPPHPLERRLIFQNIGRDDYTIDLDCYVRNGGYQQLNKAISMARADIVDEVKTSGLRGRGGAGFPCGVKWSFIKPDEKKPVYLICNADESEPGTFKDRYIIHQDPHQLIEGMLISCWALNVHTAYIYIRGEFPEGAKILERAIEEARARNYLGKNILGAGFDVEIYIHRGAGAYICGEETGLIESL
;
A
#
# COMPACT_ATOMS: atom_id res chain seq x y z
N LEU A 1 0.01 -19.40 26.35
CA LEU A 1 1.49 -19.22 26.39
C LEU A 1 1.92 -17.83 26.91
N LEU A 2 1.02 -16.83 26.99
CA LEU A 2 1.32 -15.51 27.55
C LEU A 2 0.92 -15.34 29.04
N ALA A 3 0.32 -16.38 29.63
CA ALA A 3 -0.19 -16.33 31.01
C ALA A 3 0.90 -16.43 32.10
N GLU A 4 2.16 -16.64 31.73
CA GLU A 4 3.27 -16.80 32.69
C GLU A 4 4.38 -15.74 32.55
N VAL A 5 4.17 -14.68 31.80
CA VAL A 5 5.15 -13.58 31.74
C VAL A 5 4.98 -12.74 32.99
N LYS A 6 5.88 -12.89 33.94
CA LYS A 6 5.91 -12.06 35.15
C LYS A 6 6.03 -10.58 34.77
N PRO A 7 5.38 -9.64 35.49
CA PRO A 7 5.41 -8.20 35.22
C PRO A 7 6.81 -7.63 34.97
N GLU A 8 7.81 -8.16 35.70
CA GLU A 8 9.21 -7.75 35.58
C GLU A 8 9.82 -8.09 34.20
N ARG A 9 9.36 -9.19 33.57
CA ARG A 9 9.78 -9.57 32.19
C ARG A 9 9.06 -8.78 31.10
N ALA A 10 7.84 -8.32 31.37
CA ALA A 10 7.12 -7.47 30.42
C ALA A 10 7.90 -6.16 30.16
N SER A 11 8.58 -5.61 31.18
CA SER A 11 9.43 -4.42 31.03
C SER A 11 10.70 -4.66 30.20
N GLU A 12 11.20 -5.90 30.14
CA GLU A 12 12.35 -6.25 29.30
C GLU A 12 11.93 -6.46 27.82
N VAL A 13 10.77 -7.08 27.61
CA VAL A 13 10.21 -7.27 26.25
C VAL A 13 9.82 -5.92 25.65
N LEU A 14 9.35 -4.95 26.46
CA LEU A 14 9.00 -3.60 26.01
C LEU A 14 10.22 -2.69 25.81
N LYS A 15 11.41 -3.12 26.20
CA LYS A 15 12.67 -2.38 26.02
C LYS A 15 13.39 -2.67 24.70
N ILE A 16 12.84 -3.53 23.85
CA ILE A 16 13.40 -3.72 22.50
C ILE A 16 13.18 -2.41 21.73
N PRO A 17 14.26 -1.71 21.33
CA PRO A 17 14.12 -0.48 20.57
C PRO A 17 13.34 -0.76 19.25
N PRO A 18 12.44 0.11 18.82
CA PRO A 18 11.71 -0.04 17.56
C PRO A 18 12.62 -0.22 16.34
N ALA A 19 13.88 0.23 16.43
CA ALA A 19 14.89 0.13 15.38
C ALA A 19 15.40 -1.30 15.11
N GLU A 20 15.11 -2.27 15.97
CA GLU A 20 15.59 -3.66 15.84
C GLU A 20 14.51 -4.65 15.41
N PHE A 21 13.33 -4.17 15.02
CA PHE A 21 12.29 -5.05 14.51
C PHE A 21 12.60 -5.46 13.08
N HIS A 22 13.53 -6.39 12.93
CA HIS A 22 13.75 -7.06 11.67
C HIS A 22 12.70 -8.17 11.51
N LEU A 23 11.79 -8.00 10.55
CA LEU A 23 10.95 -9.10 10.11
C LEU A 23 11.86 -10.21 9.58
N PRO A 24 11.84 -11.43 10.15
CA PRO A 24 12.70 -12.50 9.67
C PRO A 24 12.35 -12.86 8.23
N HIS A 25 13.33 -12.80 7.35
CA HIS A 25 13.19 -13.27 5.98
C HIS A 25 13.77 -14.69 5.90
N PRO A 26 12.95 -15.73 5.87
CA PRO A 26 13.45 -17.05 5.55
C PRO A 26 14.02 -17.01 4.13
N PRO A 27 15.11 -17.75 3.86
CA PRO A 27 15.66 -17.84 2.53
C PRO A 27 14.57 -18.28 1.54
N PRO A 28 14.52 -17.69 0.34
CA PRO A 28 13.49 -18.06 -0.62
C PRO A 28 13.59 -19.53 -1.01
N HIS A 29 12.45 -20.21 -1.08
CA HIS A 29 12.42 -21.57 -1.57
C HIS A 29 12.83 -21.60 -3.06
N PRO A 30 13.58 -22.62 -3.54
CA PRO A 30 14.05 -22.66 -4.93
C PRO A 30 12.94 -22.60 -6.00
N LEU A 31 11.71 -22.98 -5.65
CA LEU A 31 10.53 -22.90 -6.52
C LEU A 31 9.71 -21.61 -6.31
N GLU A 32 10.12 -20.75 -5.38
CA GLU A 32 9.41 -19.50 -5.11
C GLU A 32 9.65 -18.49 -6.24
N ARG A 33 8.56 -17.87 -6.71
CA ARG A 33 8.61 -16.73 -7.64
C ARG A 33 8.00 -15.53 -6.95
N ARG A 34 8.84 -14.57 -6.57
CA ARG A 34 8.42 -13.33 -5.93
C ARG A 34 8.15 -12.27 -7.01
N LEU A 35 6.89 -11.86 -7.16
CA LEU A 35 6.51 -10.72 -7.98
C LEU A 35 6.34 -9.48 -7.12
N ILE A 36 5.37 -9.50 -6.18
CA ILE A 36 5.10 -8.37 -5.27
C ILE A 36 6.26 -8.17 -4.29
N PHE A 37 6.91 -9.23 -3.84
CA PHE A 37 8.02 -9.20 -2.87
C PHE A 37 9.40 -9.27 -3.54
N GLN A 38 9.51 -8.91 -4.81
CA GLN A 38 10.78 -9.02 -5.54
C GLN A 38 11.92 -8.19 -4.93
N ASN A 39 11.60 -7.06 -4.31
CA ASN A 39 12.56 -6.16 -3.67
C ASN A 39 12.79 -6.49 -2.19
N ILE A 40 11.84 -7.19 -1.56
CA ILE A 40 11.82 -7.44 -0.12
C ILE A 40 12.86 -8.49 0.27
N GLY A 41 13.68 -8.17 1.26
CA GLY A 41 14.75 -9.06 1.76
C GLY A 41 16.00 -9.07 0.91
N ARG A 42 16.20 -8.12 0.02
CA ARG A 42 17.45 -7.91 -0.73
C ARG A 42 18.39 -7.03 0.08
N ASP A 43 19.65 -7.44 0.20
CA ASP A 43 20.69 -6.68 0.92
C ASP A 43 21.07 -5.36 0.23
N ASP A 44 20.84 -5.27 -1.08
CA ASP A 44 21.15 -4.12 -1.93
C ASP A 44 19.94 -3.18 -2.13
N TYR A 45 18.82 -3.43 -1.42
CA TYR A 45 17.60 -2.65 -1.55
C TYR A 45 17.27 -1.86 -0.27
N THR A 46 17.01 -0.58 -0.45
CA THR A 46 16.57 0.34 0.60
C THR A 46 15.21 0.95 0.23
N ILE A 47 14.48 1.40 1.24
CA ILE A 47 13.09 1.85 1.10
C ILE A 47 12.93 3.27 0.51
N ASP A 48 14.04 3.94 0.23
CA ASP A 48 14.03 5.30 -0.31
C ASP A 48 13.66 5.34 -1.79
N LEU A 49 13.13 6.49 -2.21
CA LEU A 49 12.67 6.71 -3.57
C LEU A 49 13.78 6.49 -4.63
N ASP A 50 15.00 6.89 -4.35
CA ASP A 50 16.10 6.76 -5.32
C ASP A 50 16.43 5.29 -5.57
N CYS A 51 16.39 4.45 -4.54
CA CYS A 51 16.58 3.02 -4.68
C CYS A 51 15.42 2.39 -5.47
N TYR A 52 14.18 2.75 -5.15
CA TYR A 52 13.01 2.26 -5.88
C TYR A 52 13.08 2.60 -7.37
N VAL A 53 13.40 3.84 -7.71
CA VAL A 53 13.53 4.29 -9.11
C VAL A 53 14.67 3.57 -9.84
N ARG A 54 15.85 3.40 -9.21
CA ARG A 54 16.96 2.63 -9.79
C ARG A 54 16.58 1.18 -10.09
N ASN A 55 15.66 0.60 -9.33
CA ASN A 55 15.15 -0.76 -9.53
C ASN A 55 13.92 -0.83 -10.45
N GLY A 56 13.62 0.23 -11.20
CA GLY A 56 12.54 0.25 -12.20
C GLY A 56 11.21 0.80 -11.67
N GLY A 57 11.19 1.33 -10.45
CA GLY A 57 10.01 1.95 -9.87
C GLY A 57 9.53 3.18 -10.66
N TYR A 58 8.24 3.45 -10.58
CA TYR A 58 7.49 4.49 -11.29
C TYR A 58 7.52 4.40 -12.84
N GLN A 59 8.16 3.39 -13.41
CA GLN A 59 8.12 3.17 -14.86
C GLN A 59 6.71 2.76 -15.32
N GLN A 60 6.01 1.99 -14.50
CA GLN A 60 4.65 1.57 -14.84
C GLN A 60 3.65 2.72 -14.69
N LEU A 61 3.85 3.64 -13.75
CA LEU A 61 3.07 4.88 -13.69
C LEU A 61 3.28 5.73 -14.95
N ASN A 62 4.53 5.91 -15.41
CA ASN A 62 4.82 6.63 -16.64
C ASN A 62 4.14 5.98 -17.87
N LYS A 63 4.15 4.64 -17.95
CA LYS A 63 3.43 3.90 -18.99
C LYS A 63 1.92 4.15 -18.88
N ALA A 64 1.35 3.99 -17.69
CA ALA A 64 -0.08 4.14 -17.45
C ALA A 64 -0.61 5.53 -17.83
N ILE A 65 0.12 6.59 -17.49
CA ILE A 65 -0.25 7.97 -17.85
C ILE A 65 -0.33 8.17 -19.36
N SER A 66 0.44 7.42 -20.14
CA SER A 66 0.39 7.47 -21.62
C SER A 66 -0.73 6.62 -22.25
N MET A 67 -1.43 5.81 -21.45
CA MET A 67 -2.51 4.93 -21.89
C MET A 67 -3.88 5.56 -21.67
N ALA A 68 -4.86 5.15 -22.48
CA ALA A 68 -6.26 5.45 -22.17
C ALA A 68 -6.68 4.72 -20.88
N ARG A 69 -7.45 5.39 -20.05
CA ARG A 69 -7.89 4.84 -18.74
C ARG A 69 -8.62 3.51 -18.85
N ALA A 70 -9.46 3.37 -19.87
CA ALA A 70 -10.18 2.12 -20.14
C ALA A 70 -9.23 0.95 -20.46
N ASP A 71 -8.16 1.21 -21.21
CA ASP A 71 -7.19 0.18 -21.56
C ASP A 71 -6.46 -0.36 -20.34
N ILE A 72 -6.18 0.50 -19.33
CA ILE A 72 -5.58 0.08 -18.06
C ILE A 72 -6.53 -0.85 -17.30
N VAL A 73 -7.82 -0.48 -17.24
CA VAL A 73 -8.84 -1.33 -16.58
C VAL A 73 -8.93 -2.70 -17.28
N ASP A 74 -8.86 -2.72 -18.60
CA ASP A 74 -8.91 -3.97 -19.38
C ASP A 74 -7.61 -4.79 -19.24
N GLU A 75 -6.43 -4.14 -19.13
CA GLU A 75 -5.17 -4.81 -18.83
C GLU A 75 -5.23 -5.47 -17.44
N VAL A 76 -5.76 -4.78 -16.41
CA VAL A 76 -5.95 -5.34 -15.08
C VAL A 76 -6.97 -6.48 -15.06
N LYS A 77 -8.04 -6.42 -15.86
CA LYS A 77 -8.97 -7.56 -16.03
C LYS A 77 -8.28 -8.77 -16.64
N THR A 78 -7.56 -8.54 -17.73
CA THR A 78 -6.85 -9.58 -18.47
C THR A 78 -5.78 -10.25 -17.63
N SER A 79 -5.11 -9.50 -16.77
CA SER A 79 -4.08 -10.04 -15.84
C SER A 79 -4.64 -11.03 -14.82
N GLY A 80 -5.96 -11.00 -14.57
CA GLY A 80 -6.60 -11.82 -13.56
C GLY A 80 -6.23 -11.43 -12.12
N LEU A 81 -5.68 -10.22 -11.90
CA LEU A 81 -5.32 -9.72 -10.58
C LEU A 81 -6.52 -9.75 -9.62
N ARG A 82 -6.31 -10.30 -8.43
CA ARG A 82 -7.33 -10.45 -7.39
C ARG A 82 -6.94 -9.71 -6.12
N GLY A 83 -7.96 -9.28 -5.38
CA GLY A 83 -7.78 -8.75 -4.02
C GLY A 83 -7.12 -9.78 -3.09
N ARG A 84 -6.37 -9.29 -2.13
CA ARG A 84 -5.64 -10.10 -1.13
C ARG A 84 -6.18 -9.95 0.29
N GLY A 85 -7.37 -9.38 0.44
CA GLY A 85 -8.06 -9.23 1.72
C GLY A 85 -8.90 -10.44 2.15
N GLY A 86 -8.80 -11.58 1.45
CA GLY A 86 -9.53 -12.83 1.77
C GLY A 86 -10.51 -13.26 0.69
N ALA A 87 -11.42 -12.37 0.25
CA ALA A 87 -12.47 -12.70 -0.73
C ALA A 87 -11.92 -13.00 -2.15
N GLY A 88 -10.74 -12.52 -2.51
CA GLY A 88 -10.13 -12.80 -3.80
C GLY A 88 -10.91 -12.25 -5.00
N PHE A 89 -11.66 -11.15 -4.83
CA PHE A 89 -12.46 -10.57 -5.90
C PHE A 89 -11.56 -10.03 -7.02
N PRO A 90 -11.91 -10.22 -8.31
CA PRO A 90 -11.10 -9.73 -9.44
C PRO A 90 -11.04 -8.20 -9.46
N CYS A 91 -9.84 -7.63 -9.34
CA CYS A 91 -9.62 -6.18 -9.24
C CYS A 91 -10.15 -5.41 -10.44
N GLY A 92 -9.83 -5.84 -11.67
CA GLY A 92 -10.26 -5.17 -12.88
C GLY A 92 -11.78 -5.20 -13.08
N VAL A 93 -12.45 -6.26 -12.61
CA VAL A 93 -13.93 -6.32 -12.59
C VAL A 93 -14.49 -5.32 -11.59
N LYS A 94 -13.92 -5.23 -10.38
CA LYS A 94 -14.32 -4.23 -9.38
C LYS A 94 -14.17 -2.81 -9.93
N TRP A 95 -13.05 -2.53 -10.61
CA TRP A 95 -12.79 -1.22 -11.21
C TRP A 95 -13.82 -0.88 -12.30
N SER A 96 -14.26 -1.85 -13.09
CA SER A 96 -15.24 -1.61 -14.16
C SER A 96 -16.66 -1.27 -13.66
N PHE A 97 -16.94 -1.45 -12.36
CA PHE A 97 -18.20 -1.01 -11.76
C PHE A 97 -18.23 0.48 -11.48
N ILE A 98 -17.06 1.12 -11.41
CA ILE A 98 -16.97 2.56 -11.18
C ILE A 98 -17.43 3.27 -12.46
N LYS A 99 -18.53 4.00 -12.34
CA LYS A 99 -19.03 4.88 -13.40
C LYS A 99 -18.68 6.31 -12.98
N PRO A 100 -17.78 6.97 -13.72
CA PRO A 100 -17.50 8.37 -13.47
C PRO A 100 -18.79 9.19 -13.54
N ASP A 101 -19.14 9.87 -12.46
CA ASP A 101 -20.21 10.86 -12.43
C ASP A 101 -19.54 12.20 -12.13
N GLU A 102 -19.61 13.15 -13.07
CA GLU A 102 -19.01 14.47 -12.90
C GLU A 102 -19.53 15.25 -11.69
N LYS A 103 -20.69 14.82 -11.16
CA LYS A 103 -21.33 15.46 -10.00
C LYS A 103 -20.91 14.85 -8.66
N LYS A 104 -20.24 13.70 -8.68
CA LYS A 104 -19.86 12.97 -7.45
C LYS A 104 -18.38 12.64 -7.46
N PRO A 105 -17.61 13.07 -6.45
CA PRO A 105 -16.21 12.69 -6.35
C PRO A 105 -16.10 11.18 -6.12
N VAL A 106 -15.08 10.58 -6.74
CA VAL A 106 -14.68 9.18 -6.50
C VAL A 106 -13.41 9.20 -5.66
N TYR A 107 -13.37 8.36 -4.64
CA TYR A 107 -12.23 8.21 -3.75
C TYR A 107 -11.62 6.82 -3.91
N LEU A 108 -10.30 6.71 -3.78
CA LEU A 108 -9.62 5.44 -3.65
C LEU A 108 -9.26 5.21 -2.17
N ILE A 109 -9.63 4.06 -1.65
CA ILE A 109 -9.24 3.67 -0.29
C ILE A 109 -8.38 2.42 -0.38
N CYS A 110 -7.12 2.55 0.05
CA CYS A 110 -6.25 1.43 0.28
C CYS A 110 -6.49 0.90 1.70
N ASN A 111 -7.09 -0.27 1.80
CA ASN A 111 -7.27 -0.95 3.08
C ASN A 111 -5.94 -1.56 3.52
N ALA A 112 -5.28 -0.90 4.46
CA ALA A 112 -4.06 -1.34 5.13
C ALA A 112 -4.32 -1.70 6.61
N ASP A 113 -5.57 -2.01 6.95
CA ASP A 113 -5.94 -2.57 8.24
C ASP A 113 -5.71 -4.09 8.25
N GLU A 114 -4.47 -4.49 8.50
CA GLU A 114 -4.08 -5.90 8.64
C GLU A 114 -4.27 -6.34 10.09
N SER A 115 -5.53 -6.57 10.47
CA SER A 115 -5.92 -6.90 11.85
C SER A 115 -6.28 -8.36 12.07
N GLU A 116 -6.44 -9.16 11.01
CA GLU A 116 -6.74 -10.59 11.13
C GLU A 116 -5.58 -11.33 11.82
N PRO A 117 -5.82 -12.06 12.93
CA PRO A 117 -4.79 -12.82 13.63
C PRO A 117 -4.06 -13.80 12.70
N GLY A 118 -2.72 -13.77 12.75
CA GLY A 118 -1.88 -14.61 11.90
C GLY A 118 -1.62 -14.06 10.49
N THR A 119 -2.21 -12.92 10.12
CA THR A 119 -1.93 -12.24 8.85
C THR A 119 -0.74 -11.29 8.98
N PHE A 120 0.25 -11.42 8.10
CA PHE A 120 1.50 -10.63 8.13
C PHE A 120 2.10 -10.44 6.73
N LYS A 121 1.29 -10.08 5.74
CA LYS A 121 1.70 -9.85 4.35
C LYS A 121 1.84 -8.37 3.99
N ASP A 122 0.90 -7.52 4.43
CA ASP A 122 0.84 -6.12 4.04
C ASP A 122 1.91 -5.29 4.75
N ARG A 123 2.23 -5.65 6.00
CA ARG A 123 3.31 -5.02 6.76
C ARG A 123 4.67 -5.13 6.08
N TYR A 124 4.94 -6.21 5.34
CA TYR A 124 6.18 -6.34 4.59
C TYR A 124 6.29 -5.29 3.48
N ILE A 125 5.20 -5.05 2.74
CA ILE A 125 5.17 -4.03 1.69
C ILE A 125 5.34 -2.64 2.31
N ILE A 126 4.56 -2.35 3.36
CA ILE A 126 4.59 -1.05 4.05
C ILE A 126 5.98 -0.73 4.58
N HIS A 127 6.65 -1.70 5.23
CA HIS A 127 7.96 -1.48 5.86
C HIS A 127 9.14 -1.56 4.90
N GLN A 128 9.02 -2.29 3.78
CA GLN A 128 10.19 -2.63 2.97
C GLN A 128 10.08 -2.24 1.49
N ASP A 129 8.88 -1.90 1.00
CA ASP A 129 8.68 -1.42 -0.36
C ASP A 129 7.49 -0.44 -0.47
N PRO A 130 7.49 0.65 0.32
CA PRO A 130 6.35 1.58 0.41
C PRO A 130 6.05 2.28 -0.91
N HIS A 131 7.07 2.53 -1.74
CA HIS A 131 6.89 3.18 -3.04
C HIS A 131 6.16 2.29 -4.05
N GLN A 132 6.27 0.96 -3.95
CA GLN A 132 5.47 0.03 -4.77
C GLN A 132 3.98 0.19 -4.49
N LEU A 133 3.60 0.37 -3.21
CA LEU A 133 2.21 0.65 -2.83
C LEU A 133 1.74 1.99 -3.40
N ILE A 134 2.54 3.04 -3.24
CA ILE A 134 2.21 4.38 -3.73
C ILE A 134 2.07 4.37 -5.26
N GLU A 135 2.99 3.77 -6.00
CA GLU A 135 2.90 3.65 -7.46
C GLU A 135 1.62 2.92 -7.88
N GLY A 136 1.29 1.80 -7.24
CA GLY A 136 0.06 1.06 -7.50
C GLY A 136 -1.21 1.88 -7.25
N MET A 137 -1.22 2.69 -6.19
CA MET A 137 -2.32 3.60 -5.91
C MET A 137 -2.44 4.71 -6.95
N LEU A 138 -1.33 5.29 -7.40
CA LEU A 138 -1.31 6.34 -8.43
C LEU A 138 -1.81 5.82 -9.78
N ILE A 139 -1.40 4.60 -10.18
CA ILE A 139 -1.92 3.94 -11.38
C ILE A 139 -3.44 3.73 -11.25
N SER A 140 -3.90 3.29 -10.08
CA SER A 140 -5.34 3.11 -9.81
C SER A 140 -6.10 4.44 -9.87
N CYS A 141 -5.54 5.50 -9.29
CA CYS A 141 -6.12 6.84 -9.33
C CYS A 141 -6.23 7.37 -10.76
N TRP A 142 -5.19 7.20 -11.57
CA TRP A 142 -5.21 7.58 -12.96
C TRP A 142 -6.27 6.82 -13.75
N ALA A 143 -6.29 5.48 -13.63
CA ALA A 143 -7.22 4.61 -14.36
C ALA A 143 -8.69 4.91 -14.02
N LEU A 144 -8.99 5.25 -12.78
CA LEU A 144 -10.34 5.47 -12.26
C LEU A 144 -10.74 6.95 -12.18
N ASN A 145 -9.89 7.87 -12.62
CA ASN A 145 -10.08 9.31 -12.51
C ASN A 145 -10.32 9.79 -11.07
N VAL A 146 -9.52 9.28 -10.15
CA VAL A 146 -9.58 9.59 -8.72
C VAL A 146 -8.52 10.62 -8.38
N HIS A 147 -8.92 11.72 -7.76
CA HIS A 147 -8.05 12.82 -7.36
C HIS A 147 -7.65 12.80 -5.89
N THR A 148 -8.32 11.99 -5.08
CA THR A 148 -8.07 11.88 -3.64
C THR A 148 -8.09 10.42 -3.23
N ALA A 149 -7.01 9.97 -2.59
CA ALA A 149 -6.88 8.62 -2.09
C ALA A 149 -6.52 8.61 -0.60
N TYR A 150 -6.92 7.55 0.09
CA TYR A 150 -6.62 7.33 1.49
C TYR A 150 -5.94 5.98 1.68
N ILE A 151 -4.92 5.94 2.54
CA ILE A 151 -4.39 4.71 3.10
C ILE A 151 -4.96 4.59 4.51
N TYR A 152 -5.90 3.67 4.72
CA TYR A 152 -6.41 3.37 6.04
C TYR A 152 -5.50 2.33 6.68
N ILE A 153 -4.68 2.76 7.64
CA ILE A 153 -3.73 1.90 8.35
C ILE A 153 -4.16 1.72 9.79
N ARG A 154 -4.05 0.49 10.31
CA ARG A 154 -4.39 0.22 11.72
C ARG A 154 -3.54 1.02 12.69
N GLY A 155 -4.14 1.41 13.82
CA GLY A 155 -3.51 2.25 14.85
C GLY A 155 -2.24 1.64 15.45
N GLU A 156 -2.13 0.30 15.47
CA GLU A 156 -1.01 -0.46 16.01
C GLU A 156 0.23 -0.49 15.09
N PHE A 157 0.16 0.14 13.91
CA PHE A 157 1.29 0.24 12.98
C PHE A 157 1.86 1.68 12.91
N PRO A 158 2.27 2.29 14.03
CA PRO A 158 2.73 3.68 14.05
C PRO A 158 4.00 3.87 13.20
N GLU A 159 4.88 2.87 13.17
CA GLU A 159 6.10 2.93 12.37
C GLU A 159 5.80 2.81 10.88
N GLY A 160 4.91 1.90 10.50
CA GLY A 160 4.45 1.77 9.11
C GLY A 160 3.79 3.07 8.60
N ALA A 161 3.02 3.75 9.45
CA ALA A 161 2.43 5.05 9.10
C ALA A 161 3.52 6.10 8.81
N LYS A 162 4.55 6.22 9.66
CA LYS A 162 5.67 7.15 9.45
C LYS A 162 6.46 6.84 8.16
N ILE A 163 6.67 5.55 7.87
CA ILE A 163 7.34 5.13 6.63
C ILE A 163 6.54 5.57 5.42
N LEU A 164 5.22 5.37 5.43
CA LEU A 164 4.34 5.79 4.35
C LEU A 164 4.26 7.32 4.23
N GLU A 165 4.18 8.05 5.35
CA GLU A 165 4.23 9.52 5.37
C GLU A 165 5.49 10.03 4.66
N ARG A 166 6.65 9.48 5.02
CA ARG A 166 7.92 9.84 4.39
C ARG A 166 7.92 9.50 2.89
N ALA A 167 7.48 8.30 2.51
CA ALA A 167 7.45 7.89 1.10
C ALA A 167 6.48 8.76 0.26
N ILE A 168 5.36 9.20 0.84
CA ILE A 168 4.44 10.17 0.21
C ILE A 168 5.15 11.51 -0.03
N GLU A 169 5.89 12.02 0.96
CA GLU A 169 6.65 13.27 0.80
C GLU A 169 7.75 13.14 -0.26
N GLU A 170 8.48 12.02 -0.28
CA GLU A 170 9.48 11.73 -1.30
C GLU A 170 8.85 11.69 -2.72
N ALA A 171 7.69 11.05 -2.87
CA ALA A 171 6.96 10.99 -4.14
C ALA A 171 6.47 12.39 -4.57
N ARG A 172 5.99 13.22 -3.62
CA ARG A 172 5.57 14.59 -3.88
C ARG A 172 6.75 15.45 -4.33
N ALA A 173 7.90 15.34 -3.68
CA ALA A 173 9.11 16.10 -4.03
C ALA A 173 9.61 15.81 -5.45
N ARG A 174 9.31 14.63 -5.99
CA ARG A 174 9.66 14.21 -7.38
C ARG A 174 8.51 14.34 -8.37
N ASN A 175 7.43 15.04 -8.01
CA ASN A 175 6.25 15.23 -8.86
C ASN A 175 5.55 13.95 -9.33
N TYR A 176 5.69 12.85 -8.59
CA TYR A 176 4.85 11.67 -8.76
C TYR A 176 3.48 11.85 -8.11
N LEU A 177 3.36 12.77 -7.13
CA LEU A 177 2.17 13.07 -6.36
C LEU A 177 1.99 14.60 -6.25
N GLY A 178 0.75 15.07 -6.13
CA GLY A 178 0.40 16.47 -6.00
C GLY A 178 -0.24 17.04 -7.26
N LYS A 179 0.17 18.24 -7.65
CA LYS A 179 -0.38 18.97 -8.81
C LYS A 179 0.32 18.56 -10.10
N ASN A 180 -0.47 18.37 -11.16
CA ASN A 180 0.02 18.10 -12.50
C ASN A 180 1.13 17.05 -12.53
N ILE A 181 0.84 15.88 -11.94
CA ILE A 181 1.84 14.81 -11.80
C ILE A 181 2.47 14.47 -13.16
N LEU A 182 3.80 14.39 -13.17
CA LEU A 182 4.59 14.08 -14.37
C LEU A 182 4.22 14.91 -15.62
N GLY A 183 3.57 16.07 -15.44
CA GLY A 183 3.12 16.92 -16.55
C GLY A 183 1.87 16.43 -17.28
N ALA A 184 1.14 15.46 -16.74
CA ALA A 184 -0.01 14.83 -17.37
C ALA A 184 -1.32 15.63 -17.25
N GLY A 185 -1.32 16.82 -16.63
CA GLY A 185 -2.53 17.58 -16.35
C GLY A 185 -3.45 16.95 -15.32
N PHE A 186 -2.91 16.08 -14.47
CA PHE A 186 -3.66 15.32 -13.47
C PHE A 186 -3.16 15.63 -12.06
N ASP A 187 -4.09 16.01 -11.19
CA ASP A 187 -3.82 16.25 -9.78
C ASP A 187 -4.26 15.05 -8.97
N VAL A 188 -3.43 14.59 -8.04
CA VAL A 188 -3.79 13.51 -7.12
C VAL A 188 -3.11 13.67 -5.77
N GLU A 189 -3.85 13.43 -4.68
CA GLU A 189 -3.34 13.46 -3.31
C GLU A 189 -3.62 12.14 -2.61
N ILE A 190 -2.65 11.70 -1.79
CA ILE A 190 -2.77 10.53 -0.93
C ILE A 190 -2.64 10.97 0.52
N TYR A 191 -3.60 10.59 1.34
CA TYR A 191 -3.63 10.85 2.78
C TYR A 191 -3.56 9.55 3.57
N ILE A 192 -2.94 9.61 4.74
CA ILE A 192 -2.94 8.49 5.69
C ILE A 192 -4.01 8.75 6.74
N HIS A 193 -4.89 7.78 6.91
CA HIS A 193 -5.84 7.72 8.02
C HIS A 193 -5.43 6.60 8.97
N ARG A 194 -5.23 6.93 10.24
CA ARG A 194 -4.86 5.96 11.26
C ARG A 194 -6.10 5.50 12.01
N GLY A 195 -6.41 4.22 11.89
CA GLY A 195 -7.51 3.59 12.64
C GLY A 195 -7.25 3.61 14.15
N ALA A 196 -8.31 3.42 14.93
CA ALA A 196 -8.28 3.41 16.40
C ALA A 196 -8.13 2.00 16.99
N GLY A 197 -7.75 0.98 16.22
CA GLY A 197 -7.48 -0.38 16.69
C GLY A 197 -8.70 -1.31 16.70
N ALA A 198 -9.80 -0.95 16.05
CA ALA A 198 -10.96 -1.83 15.96
C ALA A 198 -10.79 -2.84 14.80
N TYR A 199 -10.78 -4.14 15.11
CA TYR A 199 -10.68 -5.23 14.13
C TYR A 199 -11.71 -5.11 12.98
N ILE A 200 -12.95 -4.70 13.31
CA ILE A 200 -14.03 -4.56 12.32
C ILE A 200 -13.72 -3.54 11.21
N CYS A 201 -12.81 -2.62 11.44
CA CYS A 201 -12.39 -1.66 10.43
C CYS A 201 -11.55 -2.28 9.29
N GLY A 202 -11.18 -3.55 9.39
CA GLY A 202 -10.65 -4.34 8.27
C GLY A 202 -11.71 -4.72 7.24
N GLU A 203 -12.98 -4.69 7.60
CA GLU A 203 -14.13 -4.88 6.71
C GLU A 203 -14.51 -3.54 6.05
N GLU A 204 -14.91 -3.56 4.76
CA GLU A 204 -15.04 -2.33 3.97
C GLU A 204 -16.07 -1.34 4.50
N THR A 205 -17.19 -1.82 5.04
CA THR A 205 -18.24 -0.92 5.56
C THR A 205 -17.84 -0.29 6.89
N GLY A 206 -17.22 -1.09 7.78
CA GLY A 206 -16.64 -0.59 9.02
C GLY A 206 -15.49 0.40 8.79
N LEU A 207 -14.67 0.16 7.76
CA LEU A 207 -13.62 1.08 7.36
C LEU A 207 -14.18 2.42 6.87
N ILE A 208 -15.21 2.39 6.01
CA ILE A 208 -15.83 3.61 5.46
C ILE A 208 -16.49 4.43 6.58
N GLU A 209 -17.16 3.79 7.54
CA GLU A 209 -17.75 4.47 8.70
C GLU A 209 -16.70 5.10 9.62
N SER A 210 -15.49 4.52 9.66
CA SER A 210 -14.38 4.99 10.50
C SER A 210 -13.56 6.10 9.84
N LEU A 211 -13.57 6.22 8.51
CA LEU A 211 -12.81 7.19 7.75
C LEU A 211 -13.40 8.60 7.82
#